data_0041fbd487c3a7d6da8244e16b4b7181
#
_entry.id   0041fbd487c3a7d6da8244e16b4b7181
#
_cell.length_a   1.000
_cell.length_b   1.000
_cell.length_c   1.000
_cell.angle_alpha   90.00
_cell.angle_beta   90.00
_cell.angle_gamma   90.00
#
_symmetry.space_group_name_H-M   'P 1'
#
loop_
_entity.id
_entity.type
_entity.pdbx_description
1 polymer ?
#
loop_
_entity_poly.entity_id
_entity_poly.type
_entity_poly.pdbx_seq_one_letter_code
_entity_poly.pdbx_strand_id
1 'polypeptide(L)'
;LLFISHTNYAQTTVDDPEIKKMVAEVKSENMEATVRKLVSFGTRHTLSETKSNIRGIGAAQRWVKSEFDKYALASGGRLTSKIDFFTIKANGKRITTDSQLGNVMATLRGTDPTDDRVLIISGHLDSRASDVMNAKIDAPGANDDASGVAAMMELARIMSQREFPFTLIFVAVVGEEQGLYGAKHLADIAKDGKWNVIAMINNDMIGNSLSSGTLLRDNTRVRVFSETIPYLETEAESKMRKSTNRDNDSPSRQLARYIKTVTNQYVEQLDINLV
;
A
#
# COMPACT_ATOMS: atom_id res chain seq x y z
N LEU A 1 -53.47 13.42 10.19
CA LEU A 1 -52.44 12.87 9.32
C LEU A 1 -51.44 13.98 9.03
N LEU A 2 -50.26 13.91 9.66
CA LEU A 2 -49.16 14.81 9.41
C LEU A 2 -48.32 14.21 8.26
N PHE A 3 -48.33 14.85 7.09
CA PHE A 3 -47.38 14.53 6.02
C PHE A 3 -46.05 15.19 6.33
N ILE A 4 -45.07 14.39 6.79
CA ILE A 4 -43.67 14.82 6.85
C ILE A 4 -43.11 14.65 5.44
N SER A 5 -42.96 15.73 4.69
CA SER A 5 -42.23 15.74 3.45
C SER A 5 -40.74 15.58 3.74
N HIS A 6 -40.19 14.41 3.48
CA HIS A 6 -38.76 14.21 3.46
C HIS A 6 -38.23 14.83 2.17
N THR A 7 -37.70 16.05 2.29
CA THR A 7 -36.84 16.61 1.24
C THR A 7 -35.55 15.79 1.24
N ASN A 8 -35.46 14.86 0.31
CA ASN A 8 -34.18 14.26 -0.03
C ASN A 8 -33.30 15.35 -0.64
N TYR A 9 -32.44 15.97 0.16
CA TYR A 9 -31.31 16.70 -0.37
C TYR A 9 -30.41 15.63 -0.99
N ALA A 10 -30.46 15.49 -2.31
CA ALA A 10 -29.37 14.88 -3.06
C ALA A 10 -28.13 15.72 -2.70
N GLN A 11 -27.21 15.18 -1.93
CA GLN A 11 -25.90 15.75 -1.78
C GLN A 11 -25.28 15.74 -3.18
N THR A 12 -25.33 16.87 -3.87
CA THR A 12 -24.45 17.11 -5.01
C THR A 12 -23.06 17.14 -4.43
N THR A 13 -22.33 16.05 -4.56
CA THR A 13 -20.92 16.00 -4.25
C THR A 13 -20.25 16.99 -5.20
N VAL A 14 -19.89 18.16 -4.68
CA VAL A 14 -19.09 19.12 -5.43
C VAL A 14 -17.73 18.48 -5.61
N ASP A 15 -17.32 18.30 -6.85
CA ASP A 15 -16.01 17.77 -7.16
C ASP A 15 -14.92 18.68 -6.61
N ASP A 16 -13.99 18.09 -5.85
CA ASP A 16 -12.82 18.82 -5.38
C ASP A 16 -11.80 18.98 -6.53
N PRO A 17 -11.50 20.21 -6.97
CA PRO A 17 -10.57 20.46 -8.07
C PRO A 17 -9.15 20.01 -7.76
N GLU A 18 -8.71 19.98 -6.49
CA GLU A 18 -7.38 19.49 -6.13
C GLU A 18 -7.30 17.97 -6.27
N ILE A 19 -8.36 17.23 -5.94
CA ILE A 19 -8.41 15.78 -6.19
C ILE A 19 -8.35 15.51 -7.70
N LYS A 20 -9.15 16.22 -8.53
CA LYS A 20 -9.08 16.09 -9.99
C LYS A 20 -7.68 16.35 -10.53
N LYS A 21 -7.01 17.37 -10.00
CA LYS A 21 -5.64 17.70 -10.39
C LYS A 21 -4.68 16.58 -10.01
N MET A 22 -4.77 16.03 -8.79
CA MET A 22 -3.94 14.90 -8.37
C MET A 22 -4.17 13.66 -9.25
N VAL A 23 -5.41 13.34 -9.58
CA VAL A 23 -5.73 12.22 -10.48
C VAL A 23 -5.14 12.45 -11.87
N ALA A 24 -5.23 13.68 -12.43
CA ALA A 24 -4.67 14.03 -13.73
C ALA A 24 -3.12 14.02 -13.75
N GLU A 25 -2.46 14.13 -12.61
CA GLU A 25 -0.99 14.07 -12.49
C GLU A 25 -0.42 12.64 -12.43
N VAL A 26 -1.28 11.62 -12.27
CA VAL A 26 -0.85 10.21 -12.32
C VAL A 26 -0.40 9.86 -13.73
N LYS A 27 0.82 9.35 -13.84
CA LYS A 27 1.44 9.01 -15.12
C LYS A 27 1.76 7.51 -15.20
N SER A 28 1.12 6.83 -16.12
CA SER A 28 1.37 5.42 -16.41
C SER A 28 2.84 5.16 -16.77
N GLU A 29 3.47 6.11 -17.48
CA GLU A 29 4.87 6.02 -17.91
C GLU A 29 5.83 6.00 -16.72
N ASN A 30 5.55 6.75 -15.66
CA ASN A 30 6.34 6.72 -14.42
C ASN A 30 6.21 5.37 -13.72
N MET A 31 4.99 4.83 -13.65
CA MET A 31 4.75 3.52 -13.05
C MET A 31 5.42 2.42 -13.85
N GLU A 32 5.33 2.43 -15.19
CA GLU A 32 6.03 1.49 -16.06
C GLU A 32 7.54 1.58 -15.86
N ALA A 33 8.11 2.78 -15.85
CA ALA A 33 9.55 2.99 -15.63
C ALA A 33 9.98 2.44 -14.26
N THR A 34 9.18 2.63 -13.22
CA THR A 34 9.42 2.08 -11.87
C THR A 34 9.40 0.55 -11.89
N VAL A 35 8.38 -0.06 -12.48
CA VAL A 35 8.28 -1.53 -12.62
C VAL A 35 9.50 -2.07 -13.37
N ARG A 36 9.84 -1.50 -14.52
CA ARG A 36 11.03 -1.92 -15.31
C ARG A 36 12.31 -1.79 -14.52
N LYS A 37 12.46 -0.74 -13.73
CA LYS A 37 13.62 -0.55 -12.87
C LYS A 37 13.69 -1.62 -11.77
N LEU A 38 12.59 -1.90 -11.10
CA LEU A 38 12.53 -2.95 -10.07
C LEU A 38 12.82 -4.33 -10.66
N VAL A 39 12.29 -4.65 -11.83
CA VAL A 39 12.59 -5.88 -12.58
C VAL A 39 14.08 -5.98 -12.92
N SER A 40 14.74 -4.87 -13.28
CA SER A 40 16.15 -4.85 -13.66
C SER A 40 17.13 -5.29 -12.57
N PHE A 41 16.69 -5.38 -11.31
CA PHE A 41 17.50 -5.93 -10.22
C PHE A 41 17.56 -7.48 -10.24
N GLY A 42 16.96 -8.13 -11.22
CA GLY A 42 16.97 -9.57 -11.45
C GLY A 42 16.13 -10.34 -10.44
N THR A 43 16.47 -10.26 -9.17
CA THR A 43 15.66 -10.76 -8.06
C THR A 43 15.57 -9.70 -6.97
N ARG A 44 14.44 -9.66 -6.27
CA ARG A 44 14.26 -8.90 -5.04
C ARG A 44 13.86 -9.83 -3.89
N HIS A 45 14.19 -11.13 -4.02
CA HIS A 45 13.89 -12.09 -2.95
C HIS A 45 14.34 -11.55 -1.60
N THR A 46 13.53 -11.70 -0.56
CA THR A 46 13.77 -11.20 0.80
C THR A 46 15.18 -11.48 1.31
N LEU A 47 15.72 -12.67 1.02
CA LEU A 47 17.06 -13.11 1.47
C LEU A 47 18.12 -13.02 0.34
N SER A 48 17.86 -12.25 -0.72
CA SER A 48 18.83 -12.05 -1.81
C SER A 48 19.95 -11.08 -1.42
N GLU A 49 20.84 -10.84 -2.37
CA GLU A 49 22.02 -9.97 -2.21
C GLU A 49 21.66 -8.57 -1.69
N THR A 50 22.37 -8.13 -0.66
CA THR A 50 22.14 -6.83 -0.02
C THR A 50 23.22 -5.78 -0.31
N LYS A 51 24.43 -6.20 -0.73
CA LYS A 51 25.59 -5.30 -0.96
C LYS A 51 25.70 -4.79 -2.38
N SER A 52 25.24 -5.57 -3.36
CA SER A 52 25.27 -5.17 -4.78
C SER A 52 24.42 -3.92 -5.03
N ASN A 53 24.87 -3.06 -5.93
CA ASN A 53 24.11 -1.87 -6.36
C ASN A 53 23.23 -2.14 -7.59
N ILE A 54 23.36 -3.31 -8.21
CA ILE A 54 22.69 -3.64 -9.48
C ILE A 54 21.79 -4.88 -9.37
N ARG A 55 21.85 -5.65 -8.26
CA ARG A 55 21.08 -6.87 -8.09
C ARG A 55 20.65 -7.06 -6.64
N GLY A 56 19.50 -7.70 -6.45
CA GLY A 56 18.99 -8.12 -5.16
C GLY A 56 18.20 -7.06 -4.41
N ILE A 57 17.67 -7.47 -3.27
CA ILE A 57 16.79 -6.66 -2.44
C ILE A 57 17.46 -5.37 -1.96
N GLY A 58 18.76 -5.43 -1.62
CA GLY A 58 19.48 -4.25 -1.15
C GLY A 58 19.65 -3.17 -2.23
N ALA A 59 19.83 -3.57 -3.49
CA ALA A 59 19.87 -2.62 -4.62
C ALA A 59 18.52 -1.93 -4.79
N ALA A 60 17.42 -2.70 -4.72
CA ALA A 60 16.06 -2.18 -4.82
C ALA A 60 15.74 -1.20 -3.67
N GLN A 61 16.07 -1.56 -2.43
CA GLN A 61 15.87 -0.70 -1.26
C GLN A 61 16.57 0.65 -1.41
N ARG A 62 17.86 0.63 -1.79
CA ARG A 62 18.63 1.88 -1.99
C ARG A 62 18.08 2.73 -3.13
N TRP A 63 17.63 2.08 -4.20
CA TRP A 63 17.02 2.80 -5.31
C TRP A 63 15.68 3.45 -4.91
N VAL A 64 14.76 2.71 -4.30
CA VAL A 64 13.47 3.28 -3.83
C VAL A 64 13.72 4.44 -2.87
N LYS A 65 14.67 4.27 -1.92
CA LYS A 65 15.05 5.37 -1.02
C LYS A 65 15.56 6.59 -1.80
N SER A 66 16.39 6.39 -2.81
CA SER A 66 16.94 7.49 -3.61
C SER A 66 15.86 8.26 -4.39
N GLU A 67 14.79 7.58 -4.83
CA GLU A 67 13.64 8.24 -5.44
C GLU A 67 12.84 9.05 -4.40
N PHE A 68 12.62 8.49 -3.23
CA PHE A 68 12.00 9.24 -2.13
C PHE A 68 12.82 10.46 -1.71
N ASP A 69 14.16 10.38 -1.72
CA ASP A 69 15.03 11.53 -1.45
C ASP A 69 14.83 12.65 -2.49
N LYS A 70 14.59 12.31 -3.77
CA LYS A 70 14.25 13.31 -4.80
C LYS A 70 12.90 13.96 -4.53
N TYR A 71 11.90 13.19 -4.12
CA TYR A 71 10.59 13.75 -3.75
C TYR A 71 10.67 14.61 -2.49
N ALA A 72 11.55 14.26 -1.55
CA ALA A 72 11.83 15.06 -0.35
C ALA A 72 12.35 16.47 -0.70
N LEU A 73 13.23 16.57 -1.68
CA LEU A 73 13.72 17.88 -2.16
C LEU A 73 12.58 18.75 -2.70
N ALA A 74 11.61 18.14 -3.41
CA ALA A 74 10.48 18.87 -3.98
C ALA A 74 9.40 19.25 -2.93
N SER A 75 9.42 18.63 -1.75
CA SER A 75 8.42 18.82 -0.70
C SER A 75 8.67 19.98 0.26
N GLY A 76 9.73 20.75 0.04
CA GLY A 76 10.17 21.78 0.99
C GLY A 76 10.63 21.22 2.36
N GLY A 77 11.09 19.97 2.38
CA GLY A 77 11.60 19.30 3.60
C GLY A 77 10.53 18.64 4.48
N ARG A 78 9.26 18.63 4.05
CA ARG A 78 8.20 17.95 4.80
C ARG A 78 8.22 16.43 4.64
N LEU A 79 8.66 15.93 3.48
CA LEU A 79 8.89 14.51 3.27
C LEU A 79 10.27 14.14 3.77
N THR A 80 10.37 13.08 4.55
CA THR A 80 11.64 12.46 4.97
C THR A 80 11.63 10.99 4.61
N SER A 81 12.80 10.43 4.28
CA SER A 81 12.91 9.02 3.91
C SER A 81 13.96 8.28 4.73
N LYS A 82 13.72 6.99 4.96
CA LYS A 82 14.67 6.09 5.61
C LYS A 82 14.51 4.65 5.12
N ILE A 83 15.56 3.85 5.31
CA ILE A 83 15.41 2.39 5.35
C ILE A 83 15.36 2.02 6.83
N ASP A 84 14.23 1.47 7.25
CA ASP A 84 13.99 1.07 8.63
C ASP A 84 14.39 -0.39 8.80
N PHE A 85 15.60 -0.60 9.31
CA PHE A 85 16.20 -1.92 9.46
C PHE A 85 15.73 -2.62 10.73
N PHE A 86 15.46 -3.92 10.61
CA PHE A 86 15.13 -4.81 11.71
C PHE A 86 15.73 -6.20 11.49
N THR A 87 15.88 -6.97 12.56
CA THR A 87 16.44 -8.32 12.51
C THR A 87 15.34 -9.35 12.73
N ILE A 88 15.29 -10.36 11.86
CA ILE A 88 14.46 -11.54 12.05
C ILE A 88 15.33 -12.76 12.37
N LYS A 89 14.82 -13.62 13.23
CA LYS A 89 15.48 -14.86 13.61
C LYS A 89 15.14 -15.98 12.63
N ALA A 90 16.11 -16.87 12.44
CA ALA A 90 15.88 -18.11 11.72
C ALA A 90 14.71 -18.89 12.33
N ASN A 91 13.84 -19.41 11.49
CA ASN A 91 12.66 -20.18 11.91
C ASN A 91 12.65 -21.61 11.34
N GLY A 92 13.73 -22.01 10.67
CA GLY A 92 13.88 -23.34 10.06
C GLY A 92 12.92 -23.63 8.89
N LYS A 93 12.13 -22.61 8.44
CA LYS A 93 11.16 -22.72 7.33
C LYS A 93 11.53 -21.73 6.23
N ARG A 94 10.94 -20.55 6.26
CA ARG A 94 11.12 -19.50 5.24
C ARG A 94 12.35 -18.63 5.49
N ILE A 95 12.82 -18.57 6.73
CA ILE A 95 14.03 -17.86 7.15
C ILE A 95 15.04 -18.88 7.66
N THR A 96 16.09 -19.10 6.88
CA THR A 96 17.10 -20.15 7.15
C THR A 96 18.20 -19.68 8.08
N THR A 97 18.47 -18.38 8.11
CA THR A 97 19.50 -17.76 8.96
C THR A 97 18.99 -16.44 9.51
N ASP A 98 19.54 -16.02 10.66
CA ASP A 98 19.25 -14.67 11.18
C ASP A 98 19.56 -13.64 10.10
N SER A 99 18.60 -12.78 9.79
CA SER A 99 18.69 -11.88 8.66
C SER A 99 18.25 -10.47 9.03
N GLN A 100 18.96 -9.47 8.49
CA GLN A 100 18.55 -8.09 8.58
C GLN A 100 17.69 -7.75 7.38
N LEU A 101 16.46 -7.30 7.63
CA LEU A 101 15.54 -6.76 6.64
C LEU A 101 15.40 -5.25 6.81
N GLY A 102 14.79 -4.58 5.83
CA GLY A 102 14.57 -3.14 5.93
C GLY A 102 13.38 -2.68 5.09
N ASN A 103 12.41 -2.07 5.72
CA ASN A 103 11.32 -1.38 5.01
C ASN A 103 11.83 -0.03 4.50
N VAL A 104 11.47 0.34 3.26
CA VAL A 104 11.80 1.67 2.74
C VAL A 104 10.60 2.57 2.96
N MET A 105 10.77 3.59 3.78
CA MET A 105 9.68 4.46 4.23
C MET A 105 9.93 5.91 3.81
N ALA A 106 8.86 6.58 3.39
CA ALA A 106 8.81 8.03 3.22
C ALA A 106 7.65 8.57 4.07
N THR A 107 7.94 9.51 4.94
CA THR A 107 6.96 10.14 5.83
C THR A 107 6.76 11.59 5.42
N LEU A 108 5.57 11.92 4.96
CA LEU A 108 5.12 13.28 4.72
C LEU A 108 4.39 13.78 5.97
N ARG A 109 5.04 14.64 6.73
CA ARG A 109 4.46 15.18 7.97
C ARG A 109 3.25 16.05 7.68
N GLY A 110 2.19 15.86 8.45
CA GLY A 110 1.02 16.73 8.45
C GLY A 110 1.35 18.18 8.80
N THR A 111 0.56 19.11 8.28
CA THR A 111 0.74 20.56 8.52
C THR A 111 0.04 21.06 9.79
N ASP A 112 -0.93 20.31 10.30
CA ASP A 112 -1.60 20.61 11.56
C ASP A 112 -0.93 19.85 12.71
N PRO A 113 -0.25 20.53 13.64
CA PRO A 113 0.43 19.88 14.76
C PRO A 113 -0.53 19.23 15.77
N THR A 114 -1.82 19.54 15.69
CA THR A 114 -2.87 18.96 16.56
C THR A 114 -3.51 17.72 15.94
N ASP A 115 -3.27 17.45 14.66
CA ASP A 115 -3.79 16.29 13.96
C ASP A 115 -2.76 15.14 13.99
N ASP A 116 -3.00 14.16 14.87
CA ASP A 116 -2.13 13.00 15.08
C ASP A 116 -2.46 11.82 14.16
N ARG A 117 -3.44 11.98 13.26
CA ARG A 117 -3.85 10.91 12.33
C ARG A 117 -2.73 10.53 11.37
N VAL A 118 -2.65 9.24 11.10
CA VAL A 118 -1.69 8.64 10.16
C VAL A 118 -2.43 7.80 9.14
N LEU A 119 -2.19 8.08 7.85
CA LEU A 119 -2.62 7.23 6.74
C LEU A 119 -1.39 6.53 6.14
N ILE A 120 -1.47 5.23 5.95
CA ILE A 120 -0.37 4.41 5.39
C ILE A 120 -0.75 3.93 3.99
N ILE A 121 0.17 4.08 3.03
CA ILE A 121 0.07 3.54 1.68
C ILE A 121 1.26 2.61 1.47
N SER A 122 1.00 1.36 1.08
CA SER A 122 2.04 0.34 0.96
C SER A 122 1.97 -0.48 -0.33
N GLY A 123 3.08 -1.13 -0.62
CA GLY A 123 3.26 -2.26 -1.50
C GLY A 123 4.45 -3.07 -1.00
N HIS A 124 4.62 -4.33 -1.39
CA HIS A 124 5.79 -5.08 -0.95
C HIS A 124 6.91 -5.08 -1.99
N LEU A 125 8.14 -4.82 -1.51
CA LEU A 125 9.29 -4.65 -2.39
C LEU A 125 9.90 -5.98 -2.83
N ASP A 126 9.83 -6.99 -1.98
CA ASP A 126 10.40 -8.29 -2.27
C ASP A 126 9.60 -9.04 -3.35
N SER A 127 10.24 -9.98 -4.00
CA SER A 127 9.69 -10.86 -5.00
C SER A 127 10.18 -12.28 -4.77
N ARG A 128 9.52 -13.28 -5.36
CA ARG A 128 9.94 -14.66 -5.26
C ARG A 128 9.87 -15.40 -6.60
N ALA A 129 10.67 -16.44 -6.73
CA ALA A 129 10.54 -17.44 -7.77
C ALA A 129 9.53 -18.54 -7.36
N SER A 130 9.23 -19.47 -8.28
CA SER A 130 8.40 -20.65 -7.99
C SER A 130 8.99 -21.49 -6.84
N ASP A 131 10.32 -21.64 -6.80
CA ASP A 131 11.00 -22.12 -5.60
C ASP A 131 11.16 -20.96 -4.62
N VAL A 132 10.29 -20.93 -3.64
CA VAL A 132 10.16 -19.86 -2.65
C VAL A 132 11.39 -19.67 -1.76
N MET A 133 12.34 -20.60 -1.80
CA MET A 133 13.59 -20.52 -1.04
C MET A 133 14.79 -20.15 -1.90
N ASN A 134 14.61 -20.04 -3.20
CA ASN A 134 15.70 -19.72 -4.11
C ASN A 134 15.90 -18.20 -4.23
N ALA A 135 16.80 -17.68 -3.42
CA ALA A 135 17.14 -16.26 -3.39
C ALA A 135 18.11 -15.82 -4.52
N LYS A 136 18.54 -16.73 -5.40
CA LYS A 136 19.62 -16.48 -6.37
C LYS A 136 19.15 -16.35 -7.80
N ILE A 137 18.14 -17.13 -8.21
CA ILE A 137 17.60 -17.09 -9.58
C ILE A 137 16.81 -15.80 -9.79
N ASP A 138 16.61 -15.45 -11.05
CA ASP A 138 15.81 -14.29 -11.40
C ASP A 138 14.36 -14.50 -10.98
N ALA A 139 13.84 -13.48 -10.31
CA ALA A 139 12.47 -13.39 -9.86
C ALA A 139 11.99 -11.95 -10.08
N PRO A 140 11.61 -11.61 -11.32
CA PRO A 140 11.35 -10.22 -11.71
C PRO A 140 10.21 -9.56 -10.95
N GLY A 141 9.17 -10.32 -10.53
CA GLY A 141 8.08 -9.81 -9.71
C GLY A 141 7.50 -8.51 -10.25
N ALA A 142 7.17 -8.45 -11.56
CA ALA A 142 6.71 -7.21 -12.19
C ALA A 142 5.32 -6.81 -11.71
N ASN A 143 4.40 -7.79 -11.63
CA ASN A 143 3.06 -7.57 -11.10
C ASN A 143 3.03 -7.79 -9.58
N ASP A 144 3.72 -8.81 -9.09
CA ASP A 144 3.85 -9.21 -7.69
C ASP A 144 5.26 -8.88 -7.18
N ASP A 145 5.56 -7.73 -6.51
CA ASP A 145 4.63 -6.61 -6.38
C ASP A 145 5.31 -5.28 -6.76
N ALA A 146 6.08 -5.30 -7.86
CA ALA A 146 6.58 -4.03 -8.38
C ALA A 146 5.44 -3.10 -8.84
N SER A 147 4.26 -3.64 -9.17
CA SER A 147 3.10 -2.84 -9.56
C SER A 147 2.56 -2.00 -8.40
N GLY A 148 2.39 -2.58 -7.22
CA GLY A 148 1.93 -1.86 -6.03
C GLY A 148 2.98 -0.88 -5.52
N VAL A 149 4.26 -1.28 -5.52
CA VAL A 149 5.35 -0.34 -5.19
C VAL A 149 5.36 0.85 -6.14
N ALA A 150 5.15 0.64 -7.45
CA ALA A 150 5.11 1.71 -8.43
C ALA A 150 3.96 2.69 -8.19
N ALA A 151 2.76 2.18 -7.88
CA ALA A 151 1.61 3.02 -7.54
C ALA A 151 1.87 3.83 -6.25
N MET A 152 2.39 3.20 -5.21
CA MET A 152 2.74 3.85 -3.95
C MET A 152 3.78 4.95 -4.16
N MET A 153 4.81 4.72 -4.98
CA MET A 153 5.83 5.73 -5.29
C MET A 153 5.28 6.88 -6.13
N GLU A 154 4.38 6.61 -7.08
CA GLU A 154 3.73 7.68 -7.87
C GLU A 154 2.83 8.55 -6.98
N LEU A 155 2.10 7.95 -6.04
CA LEU A 155 1.33 8.69 -5.03
C LEU A 155 2.26 9.54 -4.15
N ALA A 156 3.39 8.99 -3.70
CA ALA A 156 4.39 9.75 -2.92
C ALA A 156 4.91 10.97 -3.71
N ARG A 157 5.20 10.79 -5.00
CA ARG A 157 5.65 11.88 -5.89
C ARG A 157 4.62 13.02 -5.98
N ILE A 158 3.35 12.68 -6.17
CA ILE A 158 2.27 13.65 -6.35
C ILE A 158 1.92 14.32 -5.02
N MET A 159 1.75 13.53 -3.96
CA MET A 159 1.24 14.02 -2.68
C MET A 159 2.31 14.78 -1.87
N SER A 160 3.61 14.48 -2.08
CA SER A 160 4.69 15.20 -1.40
C SER A 160 4.75 16.70 -1.72
N GLN A 161 4.15 17.12 -2.83
CA GLN A 161 4.11 18.52 -3.26
C GLN A 161 2.88 19.28 -2.69
N ARG A 162 2.06 18.61 -1.86
CA ARG A 162 0.80 19.15 -1.32
C ARG A 162 0.81 19.14 0.20
N GLU A 163 -0.10 19.91 0.75
CA GLU A 163 -0.31 20.00 2.20
C GLU A 163 -1.51 19.15 2.60
N PHE A 164 -1.31 18.35 3.64
CA PHE A 164 -2.35 17.56 4.29
C PHE A 164 -2.30 17.85 5.77
N PRO A 165 -3.44 17.98 6.47
CA PRO A 165 -3.42 18.24 7.91
C PRO A 165 -2.78 17.08 8.69
N PHE A 166 -2.99 15.84 8.27
CA PHE A 166 -2.50 14.62 8.90
C PHE A 166 -1.24 14.06 8.20
N THR A 167 -0.58 13.12 8.85
CA THR A 167 0.65 12.49 8.34
C THR A 167 0.35 11.38 7.35
N LEU A 168 1.09 11.35 6.23
CA LEU A 168 1.09 10.25 5.26
C LEU A 168 2.40 9.47 5.36
N ILE A 169 2.29 8.13 5.33
CA ILE A 169 3.45 7.23 5.27
C ILE A 169 3.33 6.37 4.02
N PHE A 170 4.31 6.50 3.15
CA PHE A 170 4.49 5.65 1.98
C PHE A 170 5.56 4.61 2.30
N VAL A 171 5.26 3.34 2.16
CA VAL A 171 6.19 2.28 2.58
C VAL A 171 6.25 1.11 1.63
N ALA A 172 7.46 0.77 1.20
CA ALA A 172 7.77 -0.47 0.51
C ALA A 172 8.24 -1.49 1.57
N VAL A 173 7.34 -2.40 1.97
CA VAL A 173 7.64 -3.41 2.99
C VAL A 173 8.46 -4.55 2.39
N VAL A 174 9.24 -5.26 3.22
CA VAL A 174 10.10 -6.37 2.79
C VAL A 174 9.80 -7.62 3.62
N GLY A 175 9.86 -8.77 2.96
CA GLY A 175 9.61 -10.06 3.61
C GLY A 175 8.13 -10.44 3.66
N GLU A 176 7.35 -9.89 2.72
CA GLU A 176 5.97 -10.30 2.49
C GLU A 176 5.93 -11.77 2.11
N GLU A 177 6.64 -12.14 1.05
CA GLU A 177 6.72 -13.47 0.45
C GLU A 177 7.26 -14.55 1.39
N GLN A 178 7.99 -14.14 2.42
CA GLN A 178 8.55 -15.04 3.43
C GLN A 178 7.71 -15.10 4.71
N GLY A 179 6.65 -14.30 4.84
CA GLY A 179 5.71 -14.36 5.97
C GLY A 179 5.39 -13.00 6.59
N LEU A 180 5.19 -11.97 5.80
CA LEU A 180 4.71 -10.63 6.21
C LEU A 180 5.62 -9.90 7.23
N TYR A 181 6.92 -10.20 7.23
CA TYR A 181 7.82 -9.70 8.29
C TYR A 181 7.90 -8.18 8.34
N GLY A 182 8.00 -7.51 7.18
CA GLY A 182 8.07 -6.06 7.11
C GLY A 182 6.78 -5.38 7.55
N ALA A 183 5.64 -5.92 7.15
CA ALA A 183 4.33 -5.42 7.56
C ALA A 183 4.12 -5.60 9.07
N LYS A 184 4.52 -6.78 9.62
CA LYS A 184 4.47 -7.01 11.06
C LYS A 184 5.37 -6.03 11.83
N HIS A 185 6.60 -5.82 11.39
CA HIS A 185 7.50 -4.84 11.99
C HIS A 185 6.90 -3.43 11.98
N LEU A 186 6.30 -3.02 10.85
CA LEU A 186 5.61 -1.74 10.74
C LEU A 186 4.45 -1.62 11.74
N ALA A 187 3.67 -2.69 11.91
CA ALA A 187 2.58 -2.71 12.88
C ALA A 187 3.11 -2.62 14.33
N ASP A 188 4.21 -3.33 14.64
CA ASP A 188 4.83 -3.29 15.97
C ASP A 188 5.33 -1.87 16.29
N ILE A 189 6.06 -1.20 15.38
CA ILE A 189 6.52 0.19 15.61
C ILE A 189 5.37 1.20 15.69
N ALA A 190 4.31 1.01 14.91
CA ALA A 190 3.11 1.86 14.99
C ALA A 190 2.42 1.72 16.35
N LYS A 191 2.29 0.49 16.83
CA LYS A 191 1.72 0.17 18.15
C LYS A 191 2.56 0.75 19.28
N ASP A 192 3.88 0.51 19.27
CA ASP A 192 4.79 0.99 20.30
C ASP A 192 4.87 2.53 20.32
N GLY A 193 4.85 3.14 19.12
CA GLY A 193 4.81 4.58 18.94
C GLY A 193 3.41 5.19 19.17
N LYS A 194 2.39 4.38 19.46
CA LYS A 194 0.99 4.79 19.66
C LYS A 194 0.46 5.66 18.51
N TRP A 195 0.79 5.27 17.28
CA TRP A 195 0.32 6.01 16.10
C TRP A 195 -1.20 5.91 15.97
N ASN A 196 -1.85 7.03 15.70
CA ASN A 196 -3.28 7.07 15.39
C ASN A 196 -3.50 6.69 13.91
N VAL A 197 -3.30 5.41 13.57
CA VAL A 197 -3.47 4.92 12.20
C VAL A 197 -4.95 4.84 11.88
N ILE A 198 -5.43 5.73 11.01
CA ILE A 198 -6.84 5.79 10.60
C ILE A 198 -7.16 4.85 9.43
N ALA A 199 -6.17 4.57 8.58
CA ALA A 199 -6.31 3.64 7.47
C ALA A 199 -4.93 3.18 6.97
N MET A 200 -4.91 1.98 6.39
CA MET A 200 -3.81 1.47 5.58
C MET A 200 -4.38 0.96 4.25
N ILE A 201 -3.80 1.43 3.14
CA ILE A 201 -4.14 1.00 1.78
C ILE A 201 -2.93 0.25 1.24
N ASN A 202 -3.08 -1.07 1.11
CA ASN A 202 -2.06 -1.93 0.51
C ASN A 202 -2.38 -2.16 -0.95
N ASN A 203 -1.40 -1.93 -1.81
CA ASN A 203 -1.48 -2.23 -3.24
C ASN A 203 -0.67 -3.49 -3.49
N ASP A 204 -1.30 -4.48 -4.13
CA ASP A 204 -0.70 -5.78 -4.38
C ASP A 204 -1.29 -6.37 -5.66
N MET A 205 -0.43 -6.75 -6.60
CA MET A 205 -0.78 -7.33 -7.89
C MET A 205 -1.80 -6.50 -8.70
N ILE A 206 -1.61 -5.18 -8.76
CA ILE A 206 -2.56 -4.25 -9.41
C ILE A 206 -2.26 -3.99 -10.90
N GLY A 207 -1.20 -4.57 -11.45
CA GLY A 207 -0.74 -4.34 -12.82
C GLY A 207 -1.21 -5.37 -13.85
N ASN A 208 -2.05 -6.32 -13.50
CA ASN A 208 -2.44 -7.42 -14.39
C ASN A 208 -3.87 -7.26 -14.93
N SER A 209 -3.99 -7.08 -16.23
CA SER A 209 -5.29 -7.05 -16.94
C SER A 209 -5.72 -8.39 -17.52
N LEU A 210 -4.82 -9.40 -17.56
CA LEU A 210 -5.08 -10.73 -18.10
C LEU A 210 -5.12 -11.77 -16.99
N SER A 211 -6.28 -12.37 -16.77
CA SER A 211 -6.43 -13.44 -15.78
C SER A 211 -5.97 -14.78 -16.32
N SER A 212 -5.33 -15.57 -15.45
CA SER A 212 -4.93 -16.94 -15.80
C SER A 212 -6.13 -17.79 -16.18
N GLY A 213 -6.00 -18.60 -17.23
CA GLY A 213 -7.06 -19.51 -17.70
C GLY A 213 -8.21 -18.84 -18.46
N THR A 214 -8.08 -17.59 -18.84
CA THR A 214 -9.07 -16.85 -19.64
C THR A 214 -8.38 -15.98 -20.68
N LEU A 215 -9.09 -15.63 -21.76
CA LEU A 215 -8.66 -14.66 -22.76
C LEU A 215 -9.15 -13.22 -22.44
N LEU A 216 -9.86 -13.05 -21.34
CA LEU A 216 -10.36 -11.76 -20.94
C LEU A 216 -9.20 -10.83 -20.57
N ARG A 217 -9.16 -9.67 -21.21
CA ARG A 217 -8.28 -8.56 -20.85
C ARG A 217 -9.16 -7.42 -20.36
N ASP A 218 -9.08 -7.14 -19.07
CA ASP A 218 -9.89 -6.10 -18.44
C ASP A 218 -8.99 -5.21 -17.57
N ASN A 219 -8.84 -3.97 -17.99
CA ASN A 219 -8.12 -2.91 -17.26
C ASN A 219 -9.09 -1.85 -16.70
N THR A 220 -10.39 -2.16 -16.69
CA THR A 220 -11.43 -1.25 -16.19
C THR A 220 -11.91 -1.62 -14.79
N ARG A 221 -11.37 -2.68 -14.20
CA ARG A 221 -11.78 -3.16 -12.88
C ARG A 221 -10.61 -3.39 -11.96
N VAL A 222 -10.83 -3.07 -10.68
CA VAL A 222 -9.92 -3.43 -9.60
C VAL A 222 -10.71 -4.04 -8.44
N ARG A 223 -10.11 -5.01 -7.75
CA ARG A 223 -10.69 -5.62 -6.55
C ARG A 223 -10.18 -4.89 -5.32
N VAL A 224 -11.08 -4.51 -4.44
CA VAL A 224 -10.76 -3.95 -3.12
C VAL A 224 -11.20 -4.95 -2.07
N PHE A 225 -10.22 -5.58 -1.45
CA PHE A 225 -10.42 -6.54 -0.37
C PHE A 225 -10.61 -5.79 0.95
N SER A 226 -11.51 -6.27 1.77
CA SER A 226 -11.78 -5.70 3.08
C SER A 226 -12.01 -6.77 4.12
N GLU A 227 -11.46 -6.56 5.31
CA GLU A 227 -11.63 -7.47 6.43
C GLU A 227 -13.05 -7.34 7.02
N THR A 228 -13.68 -8.48 7.26
CA THR A 228 -15.01 -8.55 7.86
C THR A 228 -14.97 -8.88 9.34
N ILE A 229 -14.00 -9.71 9.73
CA ILE A 229 -13.88 -10.26 11.09
C ILE A 229 -12.50 -9.88 11.61
N PRO A 230 -12.41 -9.10 12.70
CA PRO A 230 -11.14 -8.79 13.32
C PRO A 230 -10.39 -10.07 13.73
N TYR A 231 -9.10 -10.13 13.44
CA TYR A 231 -8.26 -11.31 13.72
C TYR A 231 -8.27 -11.72 15.20
N LEU A 232 -8.39 -10.74 16.10
CA LEU A 232 -8.39 -10.93 17.55
C LEU A 232 -9.81 -10.79 18.15
N GLU A 233 -10.85 -11.14 17.41
CA GLU A 233 -12.22 -11.08 17.92
C GLU A 233 -12.40 -12.04 19.10
N THR A 234 -12.87 -11.51 20.23
CA THR A 234 -13.26 -12.32 21.39
C THR A 234 -14.57 -13.07 21.11
N GLU A 235 -14.84 -14.11 21.91
CA GLU A 235 -16.08 -14.89 21.79
C GLU A 235 -17.35 -14.02 22.02
N ALA A 236 -17.26 -13.05 22.93
CA ALA A 236 -18.32 -12.09 23.22
C ALA A 236 -18.57 -11.14 22.05
N GLU A 237 -17.50 -10.62 21.42
CA GLU A 237 -17.58 -9.77 20.23
C GLU A 237 -18.14 -10.54 19.03
N SER A 238 -17.71 -11.81 18.84
CA SER A 238 -18.23 -12.69 17.80
C SER A 238 -19.74 -12.91 17.97
N LYS A 239 -20.17 -13.18 19.20
CA LYS A 239 -21.60 -13.35 19.51
C LYS A 239 -22.39 -12.07 19.24
N MET A 240 -21.87 -10.92 19.67
CA MET A 240 -22.48 -9.62 19.44
C MET A 240 -22.59 -9.33 17.94
N ARG A 241 -21.51 -9.51 17.19
CA ARG A 241 -21.48 -9.29 15.73
C ARG A 241 -22.52 -10.14 15.02
N LYS A 242 -22.55 -11.45 15.32
CA LYS A 242 -23.52 -12.40 14.73
C LYS A 242 -24.98 -12.03 15.06
N SER A 243 -25.23 -11.54 16.28
CA SER A 243 -26.60 -11.17 16.70
C SER A 243 -27.11 -9.86 16.12
N THR A 244 -26.20 -9.00 15.65
CA THR A 244 -26.52 -7.64 15.16
C THR A 244 -26.22 -7.42 13.67
N ASN A 245 -25.83 -8.49 12.94
CA ASN A 245 -25.43 -8.42 11.52
C ASN A 245 -24.35 -7.36 11.22
N ARG A 246 -23.41 -7.16 12.15
CA ARG A 246 -22.35 -6.15 12.02
C ARG A 246 -21.22 -6.51 11.05
N ASP A 247 -21.32 -7.62 10.33
CA ASP A 247 -20.30 -8.05 9.36
C ASP A 247 -20.06 -7.01 8.24
N ASN A 248 -21.06 -6.17 7.97
CA ASN A 248 -20.96 -5.12 6.96
C ASN A 248 -20.44 -3.78 7.49
N ASP A 249 -20.27 -3.63 8.81
CA ASP A 249 -19.94 -2.35 9.44
C ASP A 249 -18.51 -2.28 9.98
N SER A 250 -17.65 -3.23 9.60
CA SER A 250 -16.24 -3.14 9.96
C SER A 250 -15.61 -1.87 9.39
N PRO A 251 -14.66 -1.22 10.09
CA PRO A 251 -13.95 -0.04 9.56
C PRO A 251 -13.32 -0.30 8.19
N SER A 252 -12.79 -1.50 7.97
CA SER A 252 -12.20 -1.91 6.69
C SER A 252 -13.24 -1.92 5.56
N ARG A 253 -14.45 -2.46 5.80
CA ARG A 253 -15.53 -2.44 4.80
C ARG A 253 -16.09 -1.04 4.56
N GLN A 254 -16.16 -0.21 5.58
CA GLN A 254 -16.54 1.19 5.41
C GLN A 254 -15.54 1.94 4.55
N LEU A 255 -14.23 1.75 4.79
CA LEU A 255 -13.17 2.31 3.95
C LEU A 255 -13.26 1.82 2.49
N ALA A 256 -13.48 0.52 2.29
CA ALA A 256 -13.62 -0.04 0.94
C ALA A 256 -14.82 0.56 0.18
N ARG A 257 -15.96 0.75 0.83
CA ARG A 257 -17.12 1.44 0.25
C ARG A 257 -16.82 2.92 -0.06
N TYR A 258 -16.09 3.59 0.84
CA TYR A 258 -15.68 4.97 0.62
C TYR A 258 -14.73 5.08 -0.59
N ILE A 259 -13.75 4.18 -0.70
CA ILE A 259 -12.86 4.09 -1.86
C ILE A 259 -13.69 3.94 -3.16
N LYS A 260 -14.68 3.02 -3.18
CA LYS A 260 -15.56 2.86 -4.34
C LYS A 260 -16.30 4.15 -4.68
N THR A 261 -16.86 4.83 -3.70
CA THR A 261 -17.58 6.09 -3.91
C THR A 261 -16.68 7.16 -4.52
N VAL A 262 -15.49 7.35 -3.96
CA VAL A 262 -14.51 8.35 -4.44
C VAL A 262 -14.00 7.97 -5.83
N THR A 263 -13.72 6.69 -6.07
CA THR A 263 -13.29 6.24 -7.41
C THR A 263 -14.36 6.51 -8.46
N ASN A 264 -15.60 6.18 -8.20
CA ASN A 264 -16.71 6.46 -9.13
C ASN A 264 -16.88 7.96 -9.43
N GLN A 265 -16.51 8.82 -8.49
CA GLN A 265 -16.60 10.27 -8.65
C GLN A 265 -15.46 10.85 -9.49
N TYR A 266 -14.23 10.32 -9.34
CA TYR A 266 -13.03 10.94 -9.90
C TYR A 266 -12.35 10.13 -11.00
N VAL A 267 -12.70 8.85 -11.16
CA VAL A 267 -12.09 7.92 -12.14
C VAL A 267 -13.19 7.14 -12.86
N GLU A 268 -13.86 7.78 -13.79
CA GLU A 268 -15.08 7.27 -14.46
C GLU A 268 -14.89 5.92 -15.19
N GLN A 269 -13.67 5.58 -15.57
CA GLN A 269 -13.38 4.37 -16.34
C GLN A 269 -12.98 3.17 -15.47
N LEU A 270 -12.98 3.32 -14.15
CA LEU A 270 -12.54 2.27 -13.22
C LEU A 270 -13.69 1.84 -12.30
N ASP A 271 -14.09 0.57 -12.41
CA ASP A 271 -15.06 -0.05 -11.49
C ASP A 271 -14.35 -0.75 -10.33
N ILE A 272 -14.88 -0.54 -9.12
CA ILE A 272 -14.40 -1.17 -7.91
C ILE A 272 -15.26 -2.37 -7.56
N ASN A 273 -14.66 -3.55 -7.60
CA ASN A 273 -15.25 -4.78 -7.07
C ASN A 273 -14.87 -4.93 -5.59
N LEU A 274 -15.86 -4.78 -4.71
CA LEU A 274 -15.68 -5.01 -3.27
C LEU A 274 -15.67 -6.52 -2.98
N VAL A 275 -14.65 -6.99 -2.24
CA VAL A 275 -14.44 -8.40 -1.89
C VAL A 275 -14.34 -8.57 -0.37
#